data_7facd12f33eb6e9fd3153101c018a584
#
_entry.id   7facd12f33eb6e9fd3153101c018a584
#
_cell.length_a   1.000
_cell.length_b   1.000
_cell.length_c   1.000
_cell.angle_alpha   90.00
_cell.angle_beta   90.00
_cell.angle_gamma   90.00
#
_symmetry.space_group_name_H-M   'P 1'
#
loop_
_entity.id
_entity.type
_entity.pdbx_description
1 polymer ?
#
loop_
_entity_poly.entity_id
_entity_poly.type
_entity_poly.pdbx_seq_one_letter_code
_entity_poly.pdbx_strand_id
1 'polypeptide(L)'
;SGMKEIYRSERSEAMADIYKDVMYDYCAILIISILIITTILRRMVKGKVNRSFMEVLVVAWLAVLFDVWARYLDNLGVQQMVTKYAVHMGYLVLSSLAMPFYIAYVVSMTDTWHLFKAKRFLTFLSLLPVFAITAMIVVSPATKWIFYINAECEYTRGRYFSLIYVCTVIYVIYG
;
A
#
# COMPACT_ATOMS: atom_id res chain seq x y z
N SER A 1 -40.32 13.31 -14.35
CA SER A 1 -39.92 11.93 -14.63
C SER A 1 -38.45 11.82 -14.99
N GLY A 2 -37.95 12.61 -15.98
CA GLY A 2 -36.58 12.49 -16.50
C GLY A 2 -35.46 12.71 -15.49
N MET A 3 -35.63 13.63 -14.52
CA MET A 3 -34.58 13.91 -13.52
C MET A 3 -34.30 12.72 -12.58
N LYS A 4 -35.30 11.91 -12.26
CA LYS A 4 -35.15 10.68 -11.45
C LYS A 4 -34.45 9.55 -12.22
N GLU A 5 -34.59 9.50 -13.53
CA GLU A 5 -33.92 8.50 -14.37
C GLU A 5 -32.43 8.86 -14.56
N ILE A 6 -32.12 10.14 -14.73
CA ILE A 6 -30.73 10.62 -14.80
C ILE A 6 -30.00 10.31 -13.48
N TYR A 7 -30.60 10.64 -12.32
CA TYR A 7 -30.01 10.34 -11.01
C TYR A 7 -29.81 8.83 -10.76
N ARG A 8 -30.71 7.99 -11.30
CA ARG A 8 -30.61 6.53 -11.18
C ARG A 8 -29.50 5.98 -12.07
N SER A 9 -29.31 6.53 -13.27
CA SER A 9 -28.24 6.17 -14.20
C SER A 9 -26.87 6.53 -13.63
N GLU A 10 -26.68 7.76 -13.18
CA GLU A 10 -25.43 8.22 -12.57
C GLU A 10 -25.04 7.39 -11.33
N ARG A 11 -26.02 7.07 -10.49
CA ARG A 11 -25.79 6.22 -9.31
C ARG A 11 -25.44 4.77 -9.68
N SER A 12 -26.02 4.26 -10.77
CA SER A 12 -25.72 2.92 -11.28
C SER A 12 -24.31 2.84 -11.86
N GLU A 13 -23.87 3.87 -12.60
CA GLU A 13 -22.52 3.95 -13.16
C GLU A 13 -21.47 4.11 -12.05
N ALA A 14 -21.72 4.99 -11.08
CA ALA A 14 -20.82 5.14 -9.92
C ALA A 14 -20.70 3.85 -9.12
N MET A 15 -21.80 3.11 -8.91
CA MET A 15 -21.73 1.80 -8.26
C MET A 15 -20.96 0.78 -9.09
N ALA A 16 -21.13 0.76 -10.41
CA ALA A 16 -20.42 -0.17 -11.29
C ALA A 16 -18.91 0.06 -11.27
N ASP A 17 -18.45 1.33 -11.20
CA ASP A 17 -17.03 1.67 -11.10
C ASP A 17 -16.44 1.30 -9.73
N ILE A 18 -17.18 1.51 -8.65
CA ILE A 18 -16.79 1.06 -7.30
C ILE A 18 -16.64 -0.47 -7.28
N TYR A 19 -17.57 -1.22 -7.89
CA TYR A 19 -17.48 -2.67 -7.97
C TYR A 19 -16.25 -3.14 -8.76
N LYS A 20 -15.90 -2.47 -9.85
CA LYS A 20 -14.68 -2.80 -10.63
C LYS A 20 -13.43 -2.62 -9.80
N ASP A 21 -13.28 -1.47 -9.13
CA ASP A 21 -12.10 -1.17 -8.31
C ASP A 21 -11.93 -2.18 -7.17
N VAL A 22 -13.02 -2.49 -6.46
CA VAL A 22 -13.01 -3.48 -5.37
C VAL A 22 -12.71 -4.89 -5.90
N MET A 23 -13.16 -5.23 -7.13
CA MET A 23 -12.91 -6.54 -7.74
C MET A 23 -11.42 -6.77 -8.03
N TYR A 24 -10.67 -5.74 -8.45
CA TYR A 24 -9.21 -5.84 -8.63
C TYR A 24 -8.49 -6.14 -7.31
N ASP A 25 -8.90 -5.52 -6.22
CA ASP A 25 -8.30 -5.74 -4.91
C ASP A 25 -8.58 -7.16 -4.39
N TYR A 26 -9.80 -7.69 -4.58
CA TYR A 26 -10.12 -9.08 -4.26
C TYR A 26 -9.29 -10.06 -5.11
N CYS A 27 -9.11 -9.80 -6.39
CA CYS A 27 -8.23 -10.61 -7.24
C CYS A 27 -6.78 -10.57 -6.73
N ALA A 28 -6.27 -9.41 -6.33
CA ALA A 28 -4.94 -9.26 -5.77
C ALA A 28 -4.79 -10.06 -4.46
N ILE A 29 -5.75 -9.97 -3.54
CA ILE A 29 -5.77 -10.76 -2.30
C ILE A 29 -5.74 -12.25 -2.61
N LEU A 30 -6.55 -12.74 -3.53
CA LEU A 30 -6.59 -14.15 -3.91
C LEU A 30 -5.25 -14.62 -4.47
N ILE A 31 -4.67 -13.87 -5.42
CA ILE A 31 -3.37 -14.21 -6.04
C ILE A 31 -2.28 -14.25 -4.98
N ILE A 32 -2.15 -13.23 -4.13
CA ILE A 32 -1.14 -13.17 -3.09
C ILE A 32 -1.35 -14.29 -2.07
N SER A 33 -2.60 -14.60 -1.69
CA SER A 33 -2.93 -15.71 -0.77
C SER A 33 -2.50 -17.06 -1.35
N ILE A 34 -2.77 -17.31 -2.64
CA ILE A 34 -2.32 -18.53 -3.32
C ILE A 34 -0.80 -18.62 -3.34
N LEU A 35 -0.09 -17.51 -3.60
CA LEU A 35 1.38 -17.47 -3.59
C LEU A 35 1.93 -17.76 -2.18
N ILE A 36 1.34 -17.20 -1.13
CA ILE A 36 1.73 -17.47 0.26
C ILE A 36 1.52 -18.96 0.58
N ILE A 37 0.34 -19.50 0.31
CA ILE A 37 0.01 -20.89 0.56
C ILE A 37 0.94 -21.85 -0.19
N THR A 38 1.16 -21.61 -1.48
CA THR A 38 2.06 -22.45 -2.31
C THR A 38 3.50 -22.39 -1.81
N THR A 39 3.98 -21.22 -1.38
CA THR A 39 5.34 -21.06 -0.83
C THR A 39 5.49 -21.83 0.49
N ILE A 40 4.47 -21.80 1.37
CA ILE A 40 4.46 -22.54 2.61
C ILE A 40 4.39 -24.05 2.36
N LEU A 41 3.49 -24.51 1.49
CA LEU A 41 3.29 -25.93 1.18
C LEU A 41 4.53 -26.57 0.55
N ARG A 42 5.22 -25.85 -0.31
CA ARG A 42 6.47 -26.33 -0.92
C ARG A 42 7.66 -26.33 0.04
N ARG A 43 7.47 -25.98 1.31
CA ARG A 43 8.54 -25.88 2.32
C ARG A 43 9.75 -25.02 1.85
N MET A 44 9.50 -24.10 0.95
CA MET A 44 10.55 -23.25 0.36
C MET A 44 11.09 -22.19 1.34
N VAL A 45 10.46 -22.03 2.50
CA VAL A 45 10.78 -20.96 3.48
C VAL A 45 12.16 -21.10 4.14
N LYS A 46 12.87 -22.24 3.95
CA LYS A 46 14.17 -22.50 4.61
C LYS A 46 15.35 -21.68 4.05
N GLY A 47 15.25 -21.15 2.85
CA GLY A 47 16.30 -20.30 2.26
C GLY A 47 16.15 -18.83 2.60
N LYS A 48 17.26 -18.07 2.71
CA LYS A 48 17.23 -16.63 2.96
C LYS A 48 16.39 -15.88 1.92
N VAL A 49 16.54 -16.21 0.65
CA VAL A 49 15.80 -15.62 -0.48
C VAL A 49 14.30 -15.85 -0.33
N ASN A 50 13.90 -17.07 -0.03
CA ASN A 50 12.51 -17.43 0.11
C ASN A 50 11.86 -16.79 1.35
N ARG A 51 12.63 -16.60 2.42
CA ARG A 51 12.17 -15.87 3.61
C ARG A 51 11.91 -14.40 3.28
N SER A 52 12.85 -13.73 2.62
CA SER A 52 12.66 -12.32 2.20
C SER A 52 11.50 -12.19 1.21
N PHE A 53 11.32 -13.16 0.31
CA PHE A 53 10.15 -13.20 -0.57
C PHE A 53 8.83 -13.31 0.21
N MET A 54 8.77 -14.17 1.22
CA MET A 54 7.60 -14.29 2.09
C MET A 54 7.31 -13.00 2.85
N GLU A 55 8.35 -12.32 3.34
CA GLU A 55 8.20 -11.03 4.04
C GLU A 55 7.56 -9.98 3.12
N VAL A 56 8.00 -9.90 1.85
CA VAL A 56 7.38 -9.02 0.83
C VAL A 56 5.91 -9.38 0.59
N LEU A 57 5.61 -10.67 0.40
CA LEU A 57 4.23 -11.13 0.15
C LEU A 57 3.30 -10.81 1.32
N VAL A 58 3.75 -11.03 2.56
CA VAL A 58 2.94 -10.75 3.75
C VAL A 58 2.68 -9.25 3.89
N VAL A 59 3.69 -8.40 3.69
CA VAL A 59 3.50 -6.94 3.75
C VAL A 59 2.57 -6.46 2.64
N ALA A 60 2.73 -6.95 1.41
CA ALA A 60 1.84 -6.62 0.30
C ALA A 60 0.40 -7.07 0.57
N TRP A 61 0.22 -8.28 1.10
CA TRP A 61 -1.10 -8.81 1.47
C TRP A 61 -1.80 -7.95 2.52
N LEU A 62 -1.07 -7.56 3.58
CA LEU A 62 -1.59 -6.67 4.60
C LEU A 62 -1.95 -5.29 4.01
N ALA A 63 -1.11 -4.74 3.13
CA ALA A 63 -1.38 -3.46 2.49
C ALA A 63 -2.71 -3.50 1.69
N VAL A 64 -2.91 -4.55 0.88
CA VAL A 64 -4.16 -4.71 0.10
C VAL A 64 -5.37 -4.91 1.01
N LEU A 65 -5.24 -5.65 2.12
CA LEU A 65 -6.33 -5.77 3.11
C LEU A 65 -6.73 -4.42 3.70
N PHE A 66 -5.76 -3.58 4.06
CA PHE A 66 -6.04 -2.23 4.57
C PHE A 66 -6.66 -1.33 3.49
N ASP A 67 -6.28 -1.47 2.21
CA ASP A 67 -6.88 -0.75 1.10
C ASP A 67 -8.35 -1.12 0.92
N VAL A 68 -8.66 -2.42 0.89
CA VAL A 68 -10.05 -2.90 0.83
C VAL A 68 -10.86 -2.39 2.03
N TRP A 69 -10.28 -2.43 3.21
CA TRP A 69 -10.95 -1.93 4.42
C TRP A 69 -11.19 -0.43 4.36
N ALA A 70 -10.23 0.36 3.87
CA ALA A 70 -10.38 1.80 3.67
C ALA A 70 -11.55 2.10 2.73
N ARG A 71 -11.61 1.45 1.56
CA ARG A 71 -12.71 1.60 0.60
C ARG A 71 -14.06 1.17 1.17
N TYR A 72 -14.08 0.10 1.95
CA TYR A 72 -15.29 -0.35 2.62
C TYR A 72 -15.83 0.70 3.61
N LEU A 73 -14.96 1.32 4.40
CA LEU A 73 -15.34 2.42 5.32
C LEU A 73 -15.81 3.67 4.58
N ASP A 74 -15.22 3.99 3.43
CA ASP A 74 -15.65 5.12 2.61
C ASP A 74 -17.03 4.88 2.02
N ASN A 75 -17.31 3.66 1.53
CA ASN A 75 -18.61 3.30 0.97
C ASN A 75 -19.74 3.22 2.00
N LEU A 76 -19.46 2.81 3.22
CA LEU A 76 -20.46 2.77 4.30
C LEU A 76 -20.81 4.15 4.86
N GLY A 77 -20.15 5.21 4.40
CA GLY A 77 -20.37 6.56 4.93
C GLY A 77 -20.08 6.68 6.42
N VAL A 78 -19.17 5.86 6.94
CA VAL A 78 -18.78 5.89 8.37
C VAL A 78 -18.28 7.28 8.72
N GLN A 79 -18.96 7.97 9.63
CA GLN A 79 -18.60 9.33 10.05
C GLN A 79 -17.48 9.38 11.11
N GLN A 80 -16.92 8.24 11.49
CA GLN A 80 -15.81 8.18 12.44
C GLN A 80 -14.49 8.57 11.78
N MET A 81 -14.18 9.84 11.86
CA MET A 81 -12.97 10.44 11.26
C MET A 81 -11.67 9.74 11.70
N VAL A 82 -11.57 9.40 13.00
CA VAL A 82 -10.38 8.74 13.57
C VAL A 82 -10.14 7.36 12.94
N THR A 83 -11.18 6.55 12.76
CA THR A 83 -11.09 5.23 12.16
C THR A 83 -10.65 5.31 10.70
N LYS A 84 -11.21 6.25 9.94
CA LYS A 84 -10.79 6.49 8.55
C LYS A 84 -9.32 6.90 8.47
N TYR A 85 -8.88 7.85 9.31
CA TYR A 85 -7.46 8.24 9.36
C TYR A 85 -6.56 7.05 9.69
N ALA A 86 -6.91 6.23 10.67
CA ALA A 86 -6.10 5.08 11.09
C ALA A 86 -5.96 4.05 9.95
N VAL A 87 -7.04 3.74 9.24
CA VAL A 87 -7.03 2.74 8.18
C VAL A 87 -6.29 3.24 6.95
N HIS A 88 -6.54 4.47 6.48
CA HIS A 88 -5.81 5.06 5.36
C HIS A 88 -4.32 5.24 5.66
N MET A 89 -3.99 5.68 6.88
CA MET A 89 -2.60 5.77 7.34
C MET A 89 -1.94 4.39 7.36
N GLY A 90 -2.61 3.36 7.88
CA GLY A 90 -2.14 1.99 7.90
C GLY A 90 -1.84 1.47 6.50
N TYR A 91 -2.74 1.66 5.55
CA TYR A 91 -2.53 1.34 4.14
C TYR A 91 -1.27 2.01 3.57
N LEU A 92 -1.16 3.33 3.71
CA LEU A 92 -0.02 4.09 3.16
C LEU A 92 1.31 3.72 3.80
N VAL A 93 1.34 3.48 5.11
CA VAL A 93 2.54 3.03 5.84
C VAL A 93 2.94 1.63 5.38
N LEU A 94 2.00 0.67 5.28
CA LEU A 94 2.30 -0.68 4.80
C LEU A 94 2.79 -0.67 3.36
N SER A 95 2.19 0.15 2.49
CA SER A 95 2.63 0.32 1.10
C SER A 95 4.04 0.90 1.03
N SER A 96 4.39 1.86 1.88
CA SER A 96 5.76 2.42 1.92
C SER A 96 6.77 1.41 2.50
N LEU A 97 6.38 0.57 3.46
CA LEU A 97 7.22 -0.49 4.01
C LEU A 97 7.48 -1.62 3.00
N ALA A 98 6.60 -1.85 2.04
CA ALA A 98 6.84 -2.86 0.99
C ALA A 98 8.13 -2.58 0.20
N MET A 99 8.52 -1.31 0.04
CA MET A 99 9.73 -0.90 -0.70
C MET A 99 11.03 -1.47 -0.10
N PRO A 100 11.36 -1.27 1.20
CA PRO A 100 12.58 -1.83 1.79
C PRO A 100 12.56 -3.36 1.83
N PHE A 101 11.41 -3.99 2.02
CA PHE A 101 11.30 -5.44 1.93
C PHE A 101 11.59 -5.95 0.52
N TYR A 102 11.13 -5.25 -0.52
CA TYR A 102 11.47 -5.55 -1.90
C TYR A 102 12.98 -5.47 -2.15
N ILE A 103 13.66 -4.40 -1.70
CA ILE A 103 15.14 -4.31 -1.80
C ILE A 103 15.81 -5.45 -1.04
N ALA A 104 15.38 -5.75 0.18
CA ALA A 104 15.94 -6.87 0.94
C ALA A 104 15.79 -8.21 0.21
N TYR A 105 14.68 -8.41 -0.50
CA TYR A 105 14.49 -9.58 -1.37
C TYR A 105 15.46 -9.59 -2.54
N VAL A 106 15.60 -8.47 -3.28
CA VAL A 106 16.53 -8.36 -4.42
C VAL A 106 17.97 -8.59 -3.98
N VAL A 107 18.39 -7.96 -2.88
CA VAL A 107 19.73 -8.15 -2.28
C VAL A 107 19.97 -9.62 -1.87
N SER A 108 18.93 -10.28 -1.35
CA SER A 108 19.01 -11.71 -1.01
C SER A 108 19.11 -12.59 -2.25
N MET A 109 18.47 -12.21 -3.35
CA MET A 109 18.48 -12.94 -4.61
C MET A 109 19.81 -12.81 -5.33
N THR A 110 20.43 -11.62 -5.29
CA THR A 110 21.72 -11.32 -5.95
C THR A 110 22.95 -11.65 -5.10
N ASP A 111 22.76 -12.16 -3.88
CA ASP A 111 23.80 -12.42 -2.88
C ASP A 111 24.74 -11.24 -2.62
N THR A 112 24.25 -10.02 -2.78
CA THR A 112 25.01 -8.78 -2.57
C THR A 112 25.02 -8.28 -1.13
N TRP A 113 24.60 -9.10 -0.17
CA TRP A 113 24.56 -8.77 1.26
C TRP A 113 25.91 -8.29 1.81
N HIS A 114 27.02 -8.81 1.27
CA HIS A 114 28.37 -8.39 1.68
C HIS A 114 28.64 -6.91 1.39
N LEU A 115 28.12 -6.39 0.25
CA LEU A 115 28.26 -4.97 -0.11
C LEU A 115 27.46 -4.06 0.82
N PHE A 116 26.23 -4.47 1.16
CA PHE A 116 25.38 -3.72 2.09
C PHE A 116 25.93 -3.73 3.52
N LYS A 117 26.49 -4.86 3.98
CA LYS A 117 27.16 -4.93 5.30
C LYS A 117 28.43 -4.12 5.35
N ALA A 118 29.24 -4.13 4.29
CA ALA A 118 30.48 -3.38 4.22
C ALA A 118 30.25 -1.85 4.18
N LYS A 119 29.15 -1.42 3.60
CA LYS A 119 28.81 0.01 3.44
C LYS A 119 27.50 0.33 4.17
N ARG A 120 27.52 0.36 5.50
CA ARG A 120 26.36 0.76 6.35
C ARG A 120 25.71 2.07 5.90
N PHE A 121 26.50 2.97 5.32
CA PHE A 121 26.02 4.23 4.77
C PHE A 121 25.04 4.02 3.60
N LEU A 122 25.29 3.06 2.68
CA LEU A 122 24.39 2.75 1.58
C LEU A 122 23.05 2.20 2.07
N THR A 123 23.08 1.35 3.09
CA THR A 123 21.86 0.82 3.71
C THR A 123 21.03 1.94 4.34
N PHE A 124 21.69 2.85 5.06
CA PHE A 124 21.00 4.00 5.65
C PHE A 124 20.43 4.92 4.57
N LEU A 125 21.21 5.21 3.52
CA LEU A 125 20.78 6.05 2.40
C LEU A 125 19.58 5.44 1.65
N SER A 126 19.55 4.11 1.49
CA SER A 126 18.43 3.43 0.85
C SER A 126 17.15 3.44 1.69
N LEU A 127 17.24 3.49 3.02
CA LEU A 127 16.09 3.54 3.91
C LEU A 127 15.56 4.96 4.15
N LEU A 128 16.40 5.97 3.96
CA LEU A 128 16.08 7.37 4.26
C LEU A 128 14.81 7.88 3.55
N PRO A 129 14.57 7.62 2.25
CA PRO A 129 13.34 8.06 1.58
C PRO A 129 12.08 7.42 2.17
N VAL A 130 12.16 6.15 2.58
CA VAL A 130 11.02 5.45 3.22
C VAL A 130 10.70 6.08 4.57
N PHE A 131 11.71 6.35 5.39
CA PHE A 131 11.52 7.03 6.67
C PHE A 131 10.92 8.43 6.48
N ALA A 132 11.40 9.19 5.49
CA ALA A 132 10.88 10.51 5.19
C ALA A 132 9.39 10.44 4.78
N ILE A 133 9.02 9.53 3.88
CA ILE A 133 7.63 9.35 3.44
C ILE A 133 6.76 8.88 4.60
N THR A 134 7.22 7.89 5.38
CA THR A 134 6.46 7.39 6.54
C THR A 134 6.23 8.51 7.56
N ALA A 135 7.24 9.34 7.84
CA ALA A 135 7.08 10.51 8.70
C ALA A 135 6.05 11.50 8.12
N MET A 136 6.11 11.79 6.82
CA MET A 136 5.12 12.65 6.15
C MET A 136 3.71 12.07 6.22
N ILE A 137 3.53 10.76 6.10
CA ILE A 137 2.23 10.09 6.22
C ILE A 137 1.68 10.26 7.65
N VAL A 138 2.52 10.01 8.67
CA VAL A 138 2.12 10.12 10.09
C VAL A 138 1.73 11.55 10.47
N VAL A 139 2.43 12.55 9.94
CA VAL A 139 2.15 13.97 10.21
C VAL A 139 1.03 14.52 9.30
N SER A 140 0.63 13.78 8.28
CA SER A 140 -0.35 14.21 7.27
C SER A 140 -1.71 14.65 7.85
N PRO A 141 -2.27 14.04 8.90
CA PRO A 141 -3.52 14.49 9.49
C PRO A 141 -3.47 15.96 9.95
N ALA A 142 -2.30 16.44 10.40
CA ALA A 142 -2.10 17.82 10.84
C ALA A 142 -1.71 18.76 9.68
N THR A 143 -0.89 18.28 8.74
CA THR A 143 -0.29 19.12 7.68
C THR A 143 -1.04 19.06 6.35
N LYS A 144 -1.89 18.05 6.15
CA LYS A 144 -2.61 17.80 4.88
C LYS A 144 -1.66 17.58 3.68
N TRP A 145 -0.43 17.11 3.92
CA TRP A 145 0.60 17.00 2.89
C TRP A 145 0.37 15.81 1.95
N ILE A 146 0.17 14.62 2.50
CA ILE A 146 -0.01 13.39 1.72
C ILE A 146 -1.50 13.13 1.48
N PHE A 147 -2.31 13.19 2.54
CA PHE A 147 -3.75 13.03 2.46
C PHE A 147 -4.43 13.76 3.63
N TYR A 148 -5.71 14.00 3.49
CA TYR A 148 -6.56 14.51 4.57
C TYR A 148 -7.99 14.02 4.35
N ILE A 149 -8.77 14.04 5.43
CA ILE A 149 -10.19 13.77 5.39
C ILE A 149 -10.90 15.12 5.52
N ASN A 150 -11.76 15.45 4.54
CA ASN A 150 -12.51 16.72 4.55
C ASN A 150 -13.63 16.72 5.61
N ALA A 151 -14.34 17.84 5.73
CA ALA A 151 -15.44 17.96 6.69
C ALA A 151 -16.62 17.01 6.39
N GLU A 152 -16.74 16.52 5.17
CA GLU A 152 -17.75 15.56 4.72
C GLU A 152 -17.31 14.10 4.96
N CYS A 153 -16.20 13.90 5.67
CA CYS A 153 -15.59 12.60 5.93
C CYS A 153 -15.13 11.86 4.66
N GLU A 154 -14.77 12.58 3.60
CA GLU A 154 -14.24 12.01 2.38
C GLU A 154 -12.71 12.08 2.35
N TYR A 155 -12.09 11.00 1.82
CA TYR A 155 -10.65 10.94 1.60
C TYR A 155 -10.24 11.87 0.46
N THR A 156 -9.29 12.76 0.72
CA THR A 156 -8.74 13.67 -0.28
C THR A 156 -7.23 13.57 -0.33
N ARG A 157 -6.68 13.46 -1.54
CA ARG A 157 -5.23 13.41 -1.75
C ARG A 157 -4.62 14.79 -1.51
N GLY A 158 -3.53 14.82 -0.74
CA GLY A 158 -2.77 16.03 -0.47
C GLY A 158 -1.84 16.41 -1.63
N ARG A 159 -1.22 17.59 -1.52
CA ARG A 159 -0.35 18.17 -2.56
C ARG A 159 0.86 17.29 -2.89
N TYR A 160 1.41 16.58 -1.92
CA TYR A 160 2.63 15.77 -2.06
C TYR A 160 2.36 14.27 -2.21
N PHE A 161 1.11 13.87 -2.45
CA PHE A 161 0.74 12.46 -2.63
C PHE A 161 1.57 11.76 -3.72
N SER A 162 1.88 12.48 -4.82
CA SER A 162 2.67 11.97 -5.94
C SER A 162 4.09 11.56 -5.56
N LEU A 163 4.66 12.06 -4.46
CA LEU A 163 6.00 11.66 -3.99
C LEU A 163 6.07 10.17 -3.65
N ILE A 164 4.96 9.57 -3.19
CA ILE A 164 4.90 8.13 -2.92
C ILE A 164 5.17 7.34 -4.20
N TYR A 165 4.54 7.71 -5.31
CA TYR A 165 4.75 7.04 -6.60
C TYR A 165 6.17 7.24 -7.12
N VAL A 166 6.71 8.47 -7.03
CA VAL A 166 8.08 8.77 -7.46
C VAL A 166 9.07 7.91 -6.68
N CYS A 167 8.93 7.82 -5.36
CA CYS A 167 9.78 6.95 -4.55
C CYS A 167 9.62 5.48 -4.91
N THR A 168 8.40 5.00 -5.12
CA THR A 168 8.17 3.61 -5.53
C THR A 168 8.90 3.29 -6.85
N VAL A 169 8.80 4.17 -7.85
CA VAL A 169 9.50 4.00 -9.13
C VAL A 169 11.01 3.97 -8.93
N ILE A 170 11.55 4.89 -8.12
CA ILE A 170 13.00 4.91 -7.80
C ILE A 170 13.43 3.59 -7.18
N TYR A 171 12.67 3.05 -6.22
CA TYR A 171 12.99 1.78 -5.58
C TYR A 171 12.91 0.58 -6.53
N VAL A 172 11.97 0.58 -7.47
CA VAL A 172 11.86 -0.47 -8.50
C VAL A 172 13.04 -0.43 -9.47
N ILE A 173 13.51 0.78 -9.85
CA ILE A 173 14.66 0.94 -10.75
C ILE A 173 15.99 0.63 -10.05
N TYR A 174 16.09 0.97 -8.75
CA TYR A 174 17.30 0.75 -7.96
C TYR A 174 17.50 -0.72 -7.55
N GLY A 175 16.42 -1.47 -7.35
CA GLY A 175 16.44 -2.91 -7.02
C GLY A 175 16.60 -3.77 -8.24
#